data_ac386b2cd19a9c04968726d763a2ac91
#
_entry.id   ac386b2cd19a9c04968726d763a2ac91
#
_cell.length_a   1.000
_cell.length_b   1.000
_cell.length_c   1.000
_cell.angle_alpha   90.00
_cell.angle_beta   90.00
_cell.angle_gamma   90.00
#
_symmetry.space_group_name_H-M   'P 1'
#
loop_
_entity.id
_entity.type
_entity.pdbx_description
1 polymer ?
#
loop_
_entity_poly.entity_id
_entity_poly.type
_entity_poly.pdbx_seq_one_letter_code
_entity_poly.pdbx_strand_id
1 'polypeptide(L)'
;MLPSQAQASTTTIKSDMKPIKAKRLRAGNTLGLVAPSHTIHERMPFDIAIDTLQAMGFRVKEGTHLRARRGHHAGSDQQRAADIHAMFADPEVDGILAITGGSGANRILPLLDYELIQKNPKFFGGFSDITALINAIYARTGLITFHAPAGVSEWNLFSQQQFRSVVQEALPWTMRNPKDTADLPAPREFRIQTLRPGRAQGHLVGGNLAVLSSMAGSGFLPSFEAAILFIEDTNEYIYRVDRMLSTLMLSGALDRL
;
A
#
# COMPACT_ATOMS: atom_id res chain seq x y z
N MET A 1 -15.43 31.52 19.04
CA MET A 1 -16.50 30.74 18.42
C MET A 1 -15.84 29.58 17.66
N LEU A 2 -16.00 28.36 18.13
CA LEU A 2 -15.55 27.15 17.44
C LEU A 2 -16.58 26.83 16.34
N PRO A 3 -16.15 26.46 15.12
CA PRO A 3 -17.10 26.10 14.08
C PRO A 3 -17.80 24.78 14.43
N SER A 4 -19.08 24.72 14.15
CA SER A 4 -20.00 23.62 14.29
C SER A 4 -19.39 22.30 13.82
N GLN A 5 -19.47 21.27 14.69
CA GLN A 5 -19.13 19.89 14.37
C GLN A 5 -20.05 19.39 13.24
N ALA A 6 -19.47 19.18 12.06
CA ALA A 6 -20.10 18.32 11.07
C ALA A 6 -20.17 16.91 11.67
N GLN A 7 -21.37 16.39 11.86
CA GLN A 7 -21.60 15.01 12.28
C GLN A 7 -20.95 14.08 11.26
N ALA A 8 -19.85 13.46 11.67
CA ALA A 8 -19.28 12.37 10.91
C ALA A 8 -20.31 11.23 10.90
N SER A 9 -20.92 11.01 9.76
CA SER A 9 -21.75 9.84 9.50
C SER A 9 -20.87 8.61 9.71
N THR A 10 -21.12 7.88 10.76
CA THR A 10 -20.51 6.57 11.04
C THR A 10 -21.07 5.58 10.01
N THR A 11 -20.54 5.59 8.81
CA THR A 11 -20.87 4.59 7.80
C THR A 11 -20.20 3.29 8.23
N THR A 12 -20.99 2.40 8.81
CA THR A 12 -20.59 1.02 9.12
C THR A 12 -20.06 0.39 7.85
N ILE A 13 -18.79 -0.05 7.85
CA ILE A 13 -18.17 -0.76 6.74
C ILE A 13 -18.98 -2.04 6.53
N LYS A 14 -19.64 -2.16 5.36
CA LYS A 14 -20.39 -3.37 5.02
C LYS A 14 -19.43 -4.53 4.80
N SER A 15 -19.57 -5.61 5.55
CA SER A 15 -18.83 -6.87 5.42
C SER A 15 -19.07 -7.58 4.07
N ASP A 16 -20.00 -7.10 3.24
CA ASP A 16 -20.45 -7.78 2.01
C ASP A 16 -19.92 -7.16 0.71
N MET A 17 -18.87 -6.35 0.76
CA MET A 17 -18.32 -5.76 -0.46
C MET A 17 -17.58 -6.83 -1.27
N LYS A 18 -18.08 -7.12 -2.50
CA LYS A 18 -17.38 -8.03 -3.41
C LYS A 18 -16.03 -7.43 -3.81
N PRO A 19 -14.94 -8.21 -3.71
CA PRO A 19 -13.63 -7.75 -4.15
C PRO A 19 -13.63 -7.38 -5.64
N ILE A 20 -13.10 -6.19 -5.95
CA ILE A 20 -12.91 -5.69 -7.31
C ILE A 20 -11.46 -5.94 -7.71
N LYS A 21 -11.25 -6.65 -8.81
CA LYS A 21 -9.94 -6.87 -9.41
C LYS A 21 -9.73 -5.86 -10.54
N ALA A 22 -8.64 -5.09 -10.43
CA ALA A 22 -8.17 -4.29 -11.56
C ALA A 22 -7.72 -5.18 -12.73
N LYS A 23 -7.66 -4.60 -13.93
CA LYS A 23 -7.01 -5.28 -15.05
C LYS A 23 -5.55 -5.54 -14.72
N ARG A 24 -5.04 -6.74 -15.10
CA ARG A 24 -3.62 -7.03 -14.96
C ARG A 24 -2.78 -6.08 -15.80
N LEU A 25 -1.62 -5.69 -15.30
CA LEU A 25 -0.66 -4.90 -16.06
C LEU A 25 0.00 -5.74 -17.16
N ARG A 26 0.46 -5.08 -18.22
CA ARG A 26 1.18 -5.70 -19.35
C ARG A 26 2.34 -4.81 -19.74
N ALA A 27 3.31 -5.36 -20.47
CA ALA A 27 4.32 -4.55 -21.12
C ALA A 27 3.67 -3.51 -22.03
N GLY A 28 4.18 -2.28 -21.99
CA GLY A 28 3.61 -1.11 -22.68
C GLY A 28 2.49 -0.40 -21.94
N ASN A 29 1.98 -0.92 -20.82
CA ASN A 29 1.04 -0.20 -19.96
C ASN A 29 1.69 1.02 -19.30
N THR A 30 0.88 2.00 -18.93
CA THR A 30 1.30 3.22 -18.26
C THR A 30 1.12 3.11 -16.74
N LEU A 31 2.20 3.29 -16.00
CA LEU A 31 2.18 3.46 -14.55
C LEU A 31 2.20 4.96 -14.21
N GLY A 32 1.16 5.40 -13.50
CA GLY A 32 1.12 6.72 -12.87
C GLY A 32 1.94 6.71 -11.58
N LEU A 33 2.95 7.58 -11.47
CA LEU A 33 3.72 7.77 -10.25
C LEU A 33 3.10 8.89 -9.41
N VAL A 34 2.86 8.60 -8.14
CA VAL A 34 2.33 9.56 -7.15
C VAL A 34 3.19 9.58 -5.89
N ALA A 35 3.22 10.72 -5.21
CA ALA A 35 3.91 10.88 -3.93
C ALA A 35 2.92 11.21 -2.81
N PRO A 36 2.16 10.23 -2.31
CA PRO A 36 1.07 10.51 -1.37
C PRO A 36 1.55 10.72 0.08
N SER A 37 2.83 10.62 0.34
CA SER A 37 3.42 10.58 1.67
C SER A 37 4.58 11.59 1.80
N HIS A 38 5.80 11.11 1.99
CA HIS A 38 7.01 11.90 2.19
C HIS A 38 7.53 12.51 0.88
N THR A 39 8.26 13.63 0.99
CA THR A 39 8.96 14.23 -0.16
C THR A 39 10.35 13.60 -0.33
N ILE A 40 10.78 13.46 -1.58
CA ILE A 40 12.17 13.13 -1.93
C ILE A 40 12.87 14.44 -2.28
N HIS A 41 14.02 14.69 -1.68
CA HIS A 41 14.73 15.96 -1.84
C HIS A 41 15.61 15.99 -3.08
N GLU A 42 16.21 14.86 -3.42
CA GLU A 42 17.11 14.72 -4.55
C GLU A 42 16.34 14.38 -5.83
N ARG A 43 16.89 14.78 -6.97
CA ARG A 43 16.32 14.48 -8.28
C ARG A 43 16.60 13.02 -8.69
N MET A 44 17.81 12.55 -8.43
CA MET A 44 18.30 11.26 -8.92
C MET A 44 17.40 10.06 -8.55
N PRO A 45 16.81 9.93 -7.34
CA PRO A 45 15.92 8.83 -7.03
C PRO A 45 14.68 8.76 -7.92
N PHE A 46 14.14 9.92 -8.36
CA PHE A 46 13.02 9.94 -9.31
C PHE A 46 13.45 9.42 -10.68
N ASP A 47 14.60 9.89 -11.16
CA ASP A 47 15.11 9.53 -12.48
C ASP A 47 15.41 8.00 -12.51
N ILE A 48 16.06 7.47 -11.47
CA ILE A 48 16.31 6.02 -11.33
C ILE A 48 15.00 5.22 -11.28
N ALA A 49 14.00 5.69 -10.56
CA ALA A 49 12.70 5.02 -10.48
C ALA A 49 12.03 4.96 -11.85
N ILE A 50 12.06 6.06 -12.61
CA ILE A 50 11.48 6.12 -13.95
C ILE A 50 12.22 5.18 -14.90
N ASP A 51 13.56 5.26 -14.93
CA ASP A 51 14.40 4.39 -15.77
C ASP A 51 14.17 2.90 -15.45
N THR A 52 14.05 2.57 -14.16
CA THR A 52 13.79 1.19 -13.72
C THR A 52 12.46 0.68 -14.23
N LEU A 53 11.37 1.46 -14.05
CA LEU A 53 10.06 1.06 -14.51
C LEU A 53 9.97 0.97 -16.04
N GLN A 54 10.67 1.85 -16.74
CA GLN A 54 10.78 1.79 -18.20
C GLN A 54 11.57 0.53 -18.66
N ALA A 55 12.65 0.20 -17.97
CA ALA A 55 13.40 -1.04 -18.22
C ALA A 55 12.55 -2.31 -17.92
N MET A 56 11.60 -2.23 -17.01
CA MET A 56 10.60 -3.28 -16.75
C MET A 56 9.50 -3.35 -17.82
N GLY A 57 9.52 -2.46 -18.82
CA GLY A 57 8.60 -2.45 -19.95
C GLY A 57 7.36 -1.58 -19.77
N PHE A 58 7.32 -0.69 -18.79
CA PHE A 58 6.21 0.24 -18.56
C PHE A 58 6.47 1.62 -19.19
N ARG A 59 5.43 2.32 -19.55
CA ARG A 59 5.45 3.77 -19.71
C ARG A 59 5.20 4.40 -18.34
N VAL A 60 5.78 5.57 -18.10
CA VAL A 60 5.64 6.28 -16.81
C VAL A 60 4.99 7.63 -17.04
N LYS A 61 3.98 7.95 -16.21
CA LYS A 61 3.32 9.25 -16.14
C LYS A 61 3.50 9.81 -14.74
N GLU A 62 4.16 10.95 -14.62
CA GLU A 62 4.36 11.60 -13.32
C GLU A 62 3.09 12.36 -12.90
N GLY A 63 2.72 12.27 -11.61
CA GLY A 63 1.71 13.13 -11.01
C GLY A 63 2.14 14.60 -11.03
N THR A 64 1.19 15.49 -11.17
CA THR A 64 1.45 16.94 -11.25
C THR A 64 2.26 17.45 -10.06
N HIS A 65 2.05 16.88 -8.88
CA HIS A 65 2.69 17.27 -7.64
C HIS A 65 3.72 16.24 -7.14
N LEU A 66 4.13 15.27 -7.98
CA LEU A 66 5.07 14.22 -7.61
C LEU A 66 6.35 14.75 -6.93
N ARG A 67 6.83 15.91 -7.37
CA ARG A 67 8.05 16.54 -6.88
C ARG A 67 7.77 17.75 -5.96
N ALA A 68 6.52 17.94 -5.53
CA ALA A 68 6.16 19.03 -4.64
C ALA A 68 6.72 18.83 -3.22
N ARG A 69 6.86 19.93 -2.48
CA ARG A 69 7.43 19.92 -1.11
C ARG A 69 6.66 20.87 -0.20
N ARG A 70 6.31 20.34 0.98
CA ARG A 70 5.74 21.13 2.07
C ARG A 70 6.19 20.52 3.41
N GLY A 71 7.25 21.07 3.98
CA GLY A 71 7.91 20.42 5.12
C GLY A 71 8.49 19.07 4.70
N HIS A 72 8.10 18.00 5.39
CA HIS A 72 8.51 16.62 5.08
C HIS A 72 7.55 15.90 4.12
N HIS A 73 6.41 16.51 3.75
CA HIS A 73 5.43 15.92 2.83
C HIS A 73 5.69 16.34 1.37
N ALA A 74 5.25 15.50 0.46
CA ALA A 74 5.26 15.77 -0.98
C ALA A 74 4.08 16.68 -1.37
N GLY A 75 4.13 17.96 -0.93
CA GLY A 75 3.07 18.93 -1.15
C GLY A 75 2.01 18.95 -0.04
N SER A 76 0.92 19.69 -0.28
CA SER A 76 -0.22 19.74 0.62
C SER A 76 -1.03 18.44 0.60
N ASP A 77 -1.89 18.24 1.61
CA ASP A 77 -2.79 17.10 1.65
C ASP A 77 -3.70 17.06 0.41
N GLN A 78 -4.19 18.23 -0.03
CA GLN A 78 -5.02 18.38 -1.23
C GLN A 78 -4.27 18.01 -2.52
N GLN A 79 -3.01 18.46 -2.66
CA GLN A 79 -2.18 18.16 -3.83
C GLN A 79 -1.91 16.65 -3.94
N ARG A 80 -1.58 15.99 -2.82
CA ARG A 80 -1.32 14.56 -2.80
C ARG A 80 -2.57 13.73 -3.13
N ALA A 81 -3.73 14.14 -2.61
CA ALA A 81 -5.01 13.51 -2.97
C ALA A 81 -5.40 13.76 -4.41
N ALA A 82 -5.18 14.99 -4.93
CA ALA A 82 -5.49 15.36 -6.31
C ALA A 82 -4.71 14.52 -7.32
N ASP A 83 -3.43 14.23 -7.07
CA ASP A 83 -2.63 13.37 -7.94
C ASP A 83 -3.18 11.93 -7.99
N ILE A 84 -3.63 11.38 -6.86
CA ILE A 84 -4.28 10.07 -6.82
C ILE A 84 -5.56 10.09 -7.66
N HIS A 85 -6.42 11.10 -7.49
CA HIS A 85 -7.65 11.24 -8.25
C HIS A 85 -7.38 11.36 -9.76
N ALA A 86 -6.43 12.21 -10.13
CA ALA A 86 -6.06 12.40 -11.53
C ALA A 86 -5.60 11.09 -12.18
N MET A 87 -4.77 10.30 -11.49
CA MET A 87 -4.30 9.02 -12.01
C MET A 87 -5.40 7.96 -12.09
N PHE A 88 -6.34 7.94 -11.15
CA PHE A 88 -7.50 7.04 -11.26
C PHE A 88 -8.45 7.46 -12.38
N ALA A 89 -8.68 8.76 -12.58
CA ALA A 89 -9.57 9.28 -13.62
C ALA A 89 -9.01 9.17 -15.04
N ASP A 90 -7.69 9.15 -15.20
CA ASP A 90 -7.02 9.19 -16.50
C ASP A 90 -7.12 7.85 -17.25
N PRO A 91 -7.78 7.77 -18.40
CA PRO A 91 -7.91 6.52 -19.15
C PRO A 91 -6.60 6.01 -19.75
N GLU A 92 -5.56 6.84 -19.85
CA GLU A 92 -4.25 6.42 -20.34
C GLU A 92 -3.37 5.77 -19.27
N VAL A 93 -3.76 5.85 -17.99
CA VAL A 93 -3.06 5.24 -16.86
C VAL A 93 -3.69 3.88 -16.54
N ASP A 94 -2.89 2.83 -16.60
CA ASP A 94 -3.31 1.44 -16.35
C ASP A 94 -3.11 1.02 -14.89
N GLY A 95 -2.15 1.63 -14.20
CA GLY A 95 -1.85 1.36 -12.79
C GLY A 95 -1.20 2.55 -12.11
N ILE A 96 -1.22 2.56 -10.80
CA ILE A 96 -0.70 3.65 -9.98
C ILE A 96 0.30 3.06 -8.98
N LEU A 97 1.48 3.65 -8.91
CA LEU A 97 2.53 3.26 -7.99
C LEU A 97 2.97 4.45 -7.14
N ALA A 98 3.03 4.26 -5.84
CA ALA A 98 3.63 5.25 -4.96
C ALA A 98 5.14 5.32 -5.18
N ILE A 99 5.70 6.53 -5.29
CA ILE A 99 7.14 6.71 -5.49
C ILE A 99 7.93 6.28 -4.26
N THR A 100 7.42 6.56 -3.07
CA THR A 100 8.01 6.22 -1.77
C THR A 100 6.93 6.18 -0.68
N GLY A 101 7.29 5.62 0.48
CA GLY A 101 6.54 5.72 1.73
C GLY A 101 6.92 6.96 2.53
N GLY A 102 7.09 6.81 3.85
CA GLY A 102 7.47 7.86 4.79
C GLY A 102 6.42 8.12 5.86
N SER A 103 5.73 9.27 5.81
CA SER A 103 4.63 9.56 6.73
C SER A 103 3.62 10.54 6.11
N GLY A 104 2.37 10.45 6.56
CA GLY A 104 1.31 11.40 6.21
C GLY A 104 0.29 10.89 5.19
N ALA A 105 0.39 9.65 4.71
CA ALA A 105 -0.62 9.06 3.83
C ALA A 105 -1.99 8.95 4.52
N ASN A 106 -2.03 8.69 5.82
CA ASN A 106 -3.27 8.63 6.59
C ASN A 106 -4.02 9.99 6.65
N ARG A 107 -3.32 11.11 6.50
CA ARG A 107 -3.94 12.47 6.50
C ARG A 107 -4.84 12.71 5.30
N ILE A 108 -4.56 12.05 4.17
CA ILE A 108 -5.32 12.24 2.93
C ILE A 108 -6.49 11.27 2.78
N LEU A 109 -6.63 10.28 3.66
CA LEU A 109 -7.73 9.31 3.59
C LEU A 109 -9.13 9.96 3.55
N PRO A 110 -9.43 11.00 4.37
CA PRO A 110 -10.73 11.68 4.30
C PRO A 110 -10.93 12.53 3.04
N LEU A 111 -9.87 12.80 2.29
CA LEU A 111 -9.91 13.63 1.08
C LEU A 111 -10.09 12.81 -0.20
N LEU A 112 -9.97 11.47 -0.11
CA LEU A 112 -10.09 10.60 -1.28
C LEU A 112 -11.54 10.46 -1.74
N ASP A 113 -11.73 10.59 -3.05
CA ASP A 113 -12.97 10.23 -3.73
C ASP A 113 -13.00 8.71 -4.00
N TYR A 114 -13.55 7.98 -3.04
CA TYR A 114 -13.64 6.52 -3.14
C TYR A 114 -14.61 6.06 -4.22
N GLU A 115 -15.61 6.87 -4.59
CA GLU A 115 -16.53 6.57 -5.69
C GLU A 115 -15.81 6.64 -7.04
N LEU A 116 -14.99 7.68 -7.26
CA LEU A 116 -14.12 7.79 -8.43
C LEU A 116 -13.20 6.57 -8.55
N ILE A 117 -12.55 6.18 -7.43
CA ILE A 117 -11.64 5.03 -7.38
C ILE A 117 -12.39 3.73 -7.75
N GLN A 118 -13.57 3.52 -7.17
CA GLN A 118 -14.39 2.33 -7.42
C GLN A 118 -14.85 2.22 -8.87
N LYS A 119 -15.17 3.35 -9.51
CA LYS A 119 -15.58 3.41 -10.91
C LYS A 119 -14.44 3.19 -11.90
N ASN A 120 -13.19 3.42 -11.47
CA ASN A 120 -11.99 3.32 -12.30
C ASN A 120 -10.97 2.36 -11.71
N PRO A 121 -11.30 1.06 -11.56
CA PRO A 121 -10.43 0.12 -10.86
C PRO A 121 -9.10 -0.08 -11.60
N LYS A 122 -7.99 0.29 -10.97
CA LYS A 122 -6.62 0.16 -11.47
C LYS A 122 -5.73 -0.52 -10.44
N PHE A 123 -4.60 -1.07 -10.89
CA PHE A 123 -3.54 -1.44 -9.97
C PHE A 123 -3.17 -0.22 -9.10
N PHE A 124 -3.10 -0.42 -7.80
CA PHE A 124 -2.58 0.56 -6.85
C PHE A 124 -1.62 -0.14 -5.90
N GLY A 125 -0.37 0.32 -5.87
CA GLY A 125 0.69 -0.35 -5.11
C GLY A 125 1.64 0.58 -4.39
N GLY A 126 2.26 0.02 -3.33
CA GLY A 126 3.26 0.65 -2.49
C GLY A 126 3.35 -0.06 -1.14
N PHE A 127 4.25 0.36 -0.27
CA PHE A 127 4.46 -0.23 1.05
C PHE A 127 4.79 0.84 2.11
N SER A 128 5.11 0.42 3.34
CA SER A 128 5.41 1.34 4.43
C SER A 128 4.19 2.23 4.74
N ASP A 129 4.32 3.57 4.75
CA ASP A 129 3.21 4.50 4.99
C ASP A 129 2.05 4.35 3.99
N ILE A 130 2.30 3.80 2.79
CA ILE A 130 1.27 3.52 1.80
C ILE A 130 0.28 2.43 2.29
N THR A 131 0.62 1.70 3.33
CA THR A 131 -0.28 0.79 4.05
C THR A 131 -1.62 1.46 4.37
N ALA A 132 -1.61 2.75 4.73
CA ALA A 132 -2.84 3.50 4.99
C ALA A 132 -3.77 3.54 3.76
N LEU A 133 -3.21 3.83 2.60
CA LEU A 133 -3.96 3.95 1.34
C LEU A 133 -4.44 2.61 0.83
N ILE A 134 -3.57 1.59 0.78
CA ILE A 134 -3.96 0.27 0.27
C ILE A 134 -5.10 -0.33 1.10
N ASN A 135 -5.06 -0.18 2.42
CA ASN A 135 -6.12 -0.69 3.30
C ASN A 135 -7.40 0.16 3.21
N ALA A 136 -7.30 1.49 3.21
CA ALA A 136 -8.47 2.36 3.13
C ALA A 136 -9.20 2.24 1.77
N ILE A 137 -8.46 2.17 0.66
CA ILE A 137 -9.04 1.96 -0.68
C ILE A 137 -9.77 0.61 -0.70
N TYR A 138 -9.13 -0.47 -0.24
CA TYR A 138 -9.79 -1.77 -0.16
C TYR A 138 -11.03 -1.72 0.72
N ALA A 139 -10.95 -1.16 1.93
CA ALA A 139 -12.05 -1.07 2.87
C ALA A 139 -13.26 -0.28 2.35
N ARG A 140 -13.03 0.75 1.54
CA ARG A 140 -14.08 1.66 1.06
C ARG A 140 -14.65 1.31 -0.31
N THR A 141 -13.87 0.61 -1.13
CA THR A 141 -14.24 0.35 -2.54
C THR A 141 -14.30 -1.13 -2.88
N GLY A 142 -13.67 -1.99 -2.11
CA GLY A 142 -13.45 -3.40 -2.46
C GLY A 142 -12.32 -3.60 -3.48
N LEU A 143 -11.67 -2.55 -3.99
CA LEU A 143 -10.56 -2.68 -4.94
C LEU A 143 -9.37 -3.39 -4.27
N ILE A 144 -8.96 -4.51 -4.86
CA ILE A 144 -7.75 -5.21 -4.43
C ILE A 144 -6.53 -4.34 -4.75
N THR A 145 -5.80 -3.97 -3.71
CA THR A 145 -4.59 -3.17 -3.73
C THR A 145 -3.37 -4.02 -3.38
N PHE A 146 -2.18 -3.49 -3.56
CA PHE A 146 -0.96 -4.28 -3.47
C PHE A 146 0.05 -3.68 -2.50
N HIS A 147 0.44 -4.44 -1.50
CA HIS A 147 1.66 -4.18 -0.74
C HIS A 147 2.84 -4.60 -1.63
N ALA A 148 3.48 -3.64 -2.25
CA ALA A 148 4.46 -3.85 -3.32
C ALA A 148 5.64 -2.89 -3.18
N PRO A 149 6.81 -3.18 -3.79
CA PRO A 149 7.89 -2.21 -3.85
C PRO A 149 7.40 -0.87 -4.40
N ALA A 150 7.88 0.23 -3.84
CA ALA A 150 7.64 1.59 -4.31
C ALA A 150 8.57 1.95 -5.47
N GLY A 151 8.34 3.09 -6.12
CA GLY A 151 9.14 3.50 -7.27
C GLY A 151 10.65 3.51 -7.00
N VAL A 152 11.07 4.07 -5.84
CA VAL A 152 12.50 4.16 -5.45
C VAL A 152 13.05 2.90 -4.77
N SER A 153 12.29 1.82 -4.69
CA SER A 153 12.79 0.56 -4.12
C SER A 153 13.87 -0.07 -5.01
N GLU A 154 14.71 -0.90 -4.40
CA GLU A 154 15.60 -1.77 -5.15
C GLU A 154 14.78 -2.85 -5.87
N TRP A 155 14.58 -2.68 -7.15
CA TRP A 155 13.92 -3.65 -8.01
C TRP A 155 14.89 -4.75 -8.44
N ASN A 156 15.40 -5.53 -7.46
CA ASN A 156 16.22 -6.69 -7.74
C ASN A 156 15.43 -7.78 -8.50
N LEU A 157 16.12 -8.79 -9.03
CA LEU A 157 15.49 -9.84 -9.84
C LEU A 157 14.37 -10.57 -9.09
N PHE A 158 14.55 -10.81 -7.79
CA PHE A 158 13.53 -11.46 -6.99
C PHE A 158 12.26 -10.62 -6.93
N SER A 159 12.36 -9.33 -6.58
CA SER A 159 11.22 -8.41 -6.51
C SER A 159 10.51 -8.25 -7.86
N GLN A 160 11.28 -8.14 -8.96
CA GLN A 160 10.72 -8.07 -10.31
C GLN A 160 9.95 -9.34 -10.68
N GLN A 161 10.48 -10.53 -10.37
CA GLN A 161 9.82 -11.80 -10.64
C GLN A 161 8.52 -11.94 -9.85
N GLN A 162 8.52 -11.60 -8.54
CA GLN A 162 7.33 -11.61 -7.71
C GLN A 162 6.25 -10.67 -8.26
N PHE A 163 6.63 -9.43 -8.58
CA PHE A 163 5.74 -8.43 -9.16
C PHE A 163 5.16 -8.91 -10.48
N ARG A 164 5.98 -9.43 -11.39
CA ARG A 164 5.54 -9.94 -12.69
C ARG A 164 4.52 -11.07 -12.52
N SER A 165 4.82 -12.04 -11.69
CA SER A 165 3.95 -13.21 -11.50
C SER A 165 2.57 -12.84 -10.94
N VAL A 166 2.52 -11.90 -9.99
CA VAL A 166 1.27 -11.49 -9.36
C VAL A 166 0.50 -10.49 -10.21
N VAL A 167 1.17 -9.46 -10.73
CA VAL A 167 0.51 -8.28 -11.31
C VAL A 167 0.38 -8.36 -12.83
N GLN A 168 1.33 -8.99 -13.50
CA GLN A 168 1.32 -9.11 -14.98
C GLN A 168 0.78 -10.47 -15.45
N GLU A 169 1.24 -11.57 -14.87
CA GLU A 169 0.80 -12.90 -15.24
C GLU A 169 -0.52 -13.28 -14.57
N ALA A 170 -0.78 -12.70 -13.39
CA ALA A 170 -1.98 -12.95 -12.57
C ALA A 170 -2.20 -14.44 -12.29
N LEU A 171 -1.12 -15.15 -12.03
CA LEU A 171 -1.13 -16.57 -11.72
C LEU A 171 -1.33 -16.81 -10.21
N PRO A 172 -1.89 -17.97 -9.82
CA PRO A 172 -1.79 -18.41 -8.43
C PRO A 172 -0.32 -18.45 -8.01
N TRP A 173 0.00 -17.78 -6.92
CA TRP A 173 1.39 -17.63 -6.51
C TRP A 173 1.64 -18.17 -5.10
N THR A 174 2.75 -18.86 -4.92
CA THR A 174 3.24 -19.25 -3.60
C THR A 174 4.35 -18.29 -3.20
N MET A 175 4.11 -17.48 -2.18
CA MET A 175 5.14 -16.61 -1.61
C MET A 175 6.24 -17.46 -0.98
N ARG A 176 7.47 -17.12 -1.30
CA ARG A 176 8.67 -17.77 -0.75
C ARG A 176 9.69 -16.69 -0.45
N ASN A 177 10.46 -16.90 0.59
CA ASN A 177 11.60 -16.02 0.86
C ASN A 177 12.72 -16.21 -0.17
N PRO A 178 13.53 -15.18 -0.42
CA PRO A 178 14.74 -15.34 -1.21
C PRO A 178 15.60 -16.47 -0.66
N LYS A 179 16.23 -17.23 -1.56
CA LYS A 179 17.22 -18.25 -1.20
C LYS A 179 18.60 -17.65 -1.45
N ASP A 180 18.98 -16.73 -0.60
CA ASP A 180 20.35 -16.23 -0.62
C ASP A 180 21.10 -16.83 0.57
N THR A 181 22.07 -17.66 0.27
CA THR A 181 23.01 -18.19 1.24
C THR A 181 24.36 -17.50 1.13
N ALA A 182 24.58 -16.70 0.08
CA ALA A 182 25.91 -16.24 -0.29
C ALA A 182 26.92 -17.41 -0.20
N ASP A 183 28.09 -17.19 0.40
CA ASP A 183 29.10 -18.24 0.64
C ASP A 183 28.90 -18.96 2.00
N LEU A 184 27.71 -18.87 2.58
CA LEU A 184 27.44 -19.42 3.91
C LEU A 184 26.82 -20.81 3.82
N PRO A 185 27.21 -21.76 4.71
CA PRO A 185 26.67 -23.10 4.75
C PRO A 185 25.16 -23.13 5.08
N ALA A 186 24.62 -22.06 5.70
CA ALA A 186 23.22 -21.91 6.02
C ALA A 186 22.79 -20.46 5.90
N PRO A 187 21.55 -20.17 5.45
CA PRO A 187 21.03 -18.80 5.36
C PRO A 187 20.96 -18.16 6.75
N ARG A 188 21.40 -16.92 6.85
CA ARG A 188 21.24 -16.10 8.07
C ARG A 188 19.99 -15.24 8.00
N GLU A 189 19.69 -14.74 6.82
CA GLU A 189 18.55 -13.86 6.56
C GLU A 189 17.35 -14.62 6.01
N PHE A 190 16.18 -13.98 6.00
CA PHE A 190 14.93 -14.50 5.43
C PHE A 190 14.49 -15.87 6.00
N ARG A 191 14.88 -16.19 7.22
CA ARG A 191 14.47 -17.45 7.89
C ARG A 191 13.01 -17.36 8.33
N ILE A 192 12.27 -18.44 8.10
CA ILE A 192 10.89 -18.59 8.58
C ILE A 192 10.92 -19.33 9.91
N GLN A 193 10.27 -18.76 10.92
CA GLN A 193 10.02 -19.40 12.20
C GLN A 193 8.51 -19.58 12.39
N THR A 194 8.08 -20.84 12.50
CA THR A 194 6.68 -21.16 12.80
C THR A 194 6.46 -21.09 14.30
N LEU A 195 5.64 -20.15 14.75
CA LEU A 195 5.26 -20.04 16.18
C LEU A 195 4.19 -21.05 16.55
N ARG A 196 3.15 -21.18 15.71
CA ARG A 196 2.07 -22.14 15.87
C ARG A 196 1.76 -22.78 14.52
N PRO A 197 1.91 -24.08 14.37
CA PRO A 197 1.61 -24.76 13.11
C PRO A 197 0.11 -24.80 12.85
N GLY A 198 -0.27 -24.77 11.58
CA GLY A 198 -1.67 -24.83 11.17
C GLY A 198 -1.85 -24.54 9.69
N ARG A 199 -3.10 -24.51 9.26
CA ARG A 199 -3.53 -24.05 7.94
C ARG A 199 -4.69 -23.09 8.11
N ALA A 200 -4.69 -22.01 7.36
CA ALA A 200 -5.78 -21.04 7.31
C ALA A 200 -6.09 -20.68 5.87
N GLN A 201 -7.31 -20.23 5.63
CA GLN A 201 -7.74 -19.69 4.35
C GLN A 201 -8.52 -18.42 4.61
N GLY A 202 -8.20 -17.35 3.88
CA GLY A 202 -8.84 -16.06 4.01
C GLY A 202 -8.31 -15.09 2.97
N HIS A 203 -8.92 -13.93 2.87
CA HIS A 203 -8.37 -12.84 2.08
C HIS A 203 -7.17 -12.21 2.80
N LEU A 204 -6.21 -11.72 2.05
CA LEU A 204 -4.99 -11.14 2.60
C LEU A 204 -5.19 -9.66 2.87
N VAL A 205 -4.99 -9.22 4.11
CA VAL A 205 -4.98 -7.80 4.51
C VAL A 205 -3.77 -7.53 5.39
N GLY A 206 -3.32 -6.29 5.45
CA GLY A 206 -2.22 -5.95 6.34
C GLY A 206 -1.26 -4.91 5.78
N GLY A 207 -0.02 -4.96 6.25
CA GLY A 207 1.08 -4.07 5.90
C GLY A 207 1.89 -3.64 7.12
N ASN A 208 2.37 -2.40 7.11
CA ASN A 208 3.18 -1.86 8.19
C ASN A 208 2.37 -1.74 9.50
N LEU A 209 2.89 -2.33 10.58
CA LEU A 209 2.20 -2.43 11.87
C LEU A 209 1.96 -1.06 12.52
N ALA A 210 2.94 -0.16 12.45
CA ALA A 210 2.80 1.19 13.00
C ALA A 210 1.67 1.96 12.30
N VAL A 211 1.57 1.83 10.98
CA VAL A 211 0.50 2.46 10.19
C VAL A 211 -0.85 1.83 10.48
N LEU A 212 -0.94 0.49 10.47
CA LEU A 212 -2.20 -0.22 10.79
C LEU A 212 -2.73 0.15 12.17
N SER A 213 -1.85 0.18 13.18
CA SER A 213 -2.25 0.56 14.53
C SER A 213 -2.74 2.02 14.61
N SER A 214 -2.16 2.92 13.83
CA SER A 214 -2.59 4.32 13.74
C SER A 214 -3.95 4.50 13.08
N MET A 215 -4.42 3.52 12.31
CA MET A 215 -5.74 3.52 11.67
C MET A 215 -6.84 2.96 12.56
N ALA A 216 -6.49 2.36 13.71
CA ALA A 216 -7.48 1.83 14.64
C ALA A 216 -8.49 2.91 15.07
N GLY A 217 -9.78 2.61 14.95
CA GLY A 217 -10.85 3.55 15.27
C GLY A 217 -11.10 4.68 14.24
N SER A 218 -10.32 4.76 13.17
CA SER A 218 -10.46 5.82 12.15
C SER A 218 -11.64 5.61 11.19
N GLY A 219 -12.19 4.39 11.12
CA GLY A 219 -13.18 4.01 10.11
C GLY A 219 -12.60 3.78 8.70
N PHE A 220 -11.26 3.76 8.55
CA PHE A 220 -10.58 3.44 7.30
C PHE A 220 -9.83 2.09 7.34
N LEU A 221 -9.69 1.49 8.53
CA LEU A 221 -9.12 0.16 8.66
C LEU A 221 -10.12 -0.88 8.13
N PRO A 222 -9.72 -1.82 7.25
CA PRO A 222 -10.61 -2.90 6.82
C PRO A 222 -10.96 -3.83 7.97
N SER A 223 -12.07 -4.54 7.83
CA SER A 223 -12.36 -5.67 8.73
C SER A 223 -11.33 -6.77 8.52
N PHE A 224 -10.87 -7.37 9.61
CA PHE A 224 -10.00 -8.54 9.56
C PHE A 224 -10.78 -9.86 9.66
N GLU A 225 -12.12 -9.80 9.63
CA GLU A 225 -12.98 -10.96 9.67
C GLU A 225 -12.69 -11.92 8.51
N ALA A 226 -12.43 -13.18 8.82
CA ALA A 226 -12.06 -14.22 7.85
C ALA A 226 -10.83 -13.85 6.97
N ALA A 227 -9.92 -13.06 7.50
CA ALA A 227 -8.71 -12.63 6.81
C ALA A 227 -7.49 -13.44 7.24
N ILE A 228 -6.45 -13.36 6.45
CA ILE A 228 -5.07 -13.63 6.85
C ILE A 228 -4.41 -12.25 7.00
N LEU A 229 -4.12 -11.89 8.25
CA LEU A 229 -3.44 -10.63 8.55
C LEU A 229 -1.92 -10.82 8.40
N PHE A 230 -1.31 -10.08 7.50
CA PHE A 230 0.15 -9.96 7.47
C PHE A 230 0.58 -8.61 8.06
N ILE A 231 1.64 -8.64 8.83
CA ILE A 231 2.23 -7.44 9.42
C ILE A 231 3.73 -7.45 9.19
N GLU A 232 4.29 -6.28 8.92
CA GLU A 232 5.71 -6.05 8.88
C GLU A 232 6.03 -4.74 9.60
N ASP A 233 7.23 -4.61 10.10
CA ASP A 233 7.79 -3.35 10.57
C ASP A 233 9.31 -3.40 10.56
N THR A 234 9.96 -2.24 10.63
CA THR A 234 11.41 -2.15 10.64
C THR A 234 11.89 -1.23 11.77
N ASN A 235 13.00 -1.64 12.43
CA ASN A 235 13.67 -0.84 13.46
C ASN A 235 12.78 -0.45 14.67
N GLU A 236 11.74 -1.23 14.96
CA GLU A 236 10.87 -0.99 16.10
C GLU A 236 11.38 -1.69 17.37
N TYR A 237 11.31 -1.00 18.49
CA TYR A 237 11.57 -1.62 19.80
C TYR A 237 10.42 -2.56 20.17
N ILE A 238 10.74 -3.68 20.82
CA ILE A 238 9.77 -4.71 21.22
C ILE A 238 8.57 -4.12 21.98
N TYR A 239 8.79 -3.18 22.91
CA TYR A 239 7.70 -2.55 23.65
C TYR A 239 6.77 -1.71 22.77
N ARG A 240 7.26 -1.19 21.63
CA ARG A 240 6.42 -0.48 20.66
C ARG A 240 5.58 -1.43 19.84
N VAL A 241 6.18 -2.57 19.42
CA VAL A 241 5.47 -3.66 18.76
C VAL A 241 4.33 -4.16 19.65
N ASP A 242 4.60 -4.45 20.93
CA ASP A 242 3.59 -4.84 21.91
C ASP A 242 2.46 -3.80 22.04
N ARG A 243 2.81 -2.52 22.12
CA ARG A 243 1.82 -1.44 22.22
C ARG A 243 0.94 -1.34 20.99
N MET A 244 1.51 -1.47 19.78
CA MET A 244 0.79 -1.42 18.52
C MET A 244 -0.17 -2.60 18.38
N LEU A 245 0.26 -3.81 18.73
CA LEU A 245 -0.60 -5.00 18.77
C LEU A 245 -1.71 -4.86 19.81
N SER A 246 -1.39 -4.35 21.01
CA SER A 246 -2.37 -4.04 22.05
C SER A 246 -3.41 -3.01 21.58
N THR A 247 -3.00 -2.01 20.80
CA THR A 247 -3.93 -1.01 20.23
C THR A 247 -4.92 -1.68 19.27
N LEU A 248 -4.44 -2.55 18.37
CA LEU A 248 -5.30 -3.31 17.46
C LEU A 248 -6.24 -4.24 18.22
N MET A 249 -5.75 -4.92 19.27
CA MET A 249 -6.55 -5.79 20.12
C MET A 249 -7.64 -5.01 20.86
N LEU A 250 -7.28 -3.94 21.57
CA LEU A 250 -8.22 -3.13 22.36
C LEU A 250 -9.24 -2.38 21.50
N SER A 251 -8.92 -2.12 20.23
CA SER A 251 -9.88 -1.55 19.28
C SER A 251 -10.90 -2.56 18.75
N GLY A 252 -10.76 -3.85 19.10
CA GLY A 252 -11.60 -4.94 18.58
C GLY A 252 -11.25 -5.38 17.17
N ALA A 253 -10.18 -4.83 16.57
CA ALA A 253 -9.80 -5.16 15.18
C ALA A 253 -9.39 -6.63 15.02
N LEU A 254 -8.85 -7.25 16.08
CA LEU A 254 -8.38 -8.64 16.04
C LEU A 254 -9.45 -9.67 16.50
N ASP A 255 -10.62 -9.24 16.94
CA ASP A 255 -11.63 -10.14 17.57
C ASP A 255 -12.20 -11.18 16.60
N ARG A 256 -12.11 -10.94 15.31
CA ARG A 256 -12.68 -11.81 14.26
C ARG A 256 -11.65 -12.33 13.25
N LEU A 257 -10.38 -12.27 13.63
CA LEU A 257 -9.27 -12.76 12.81
C LEU A 257 -9.23 -14.29 12.75
#